data_937d4ee1de77da050948e01417c493be
#
_entry.id   937d4ee1de77da050948e01417c493be
#
_cell.length_a   1.000
_cell.length_b   1.000
_cell.length_c   1.000
_cell.angle_alpha   90.00
_cell.angle_beta   90.00
_cell.angle_gamma   90.00
#
_symmetry.space_group_name_H-M   'P 1'
#
loop_
_entity.id
_entity.type
_entity.pdbx_description
1 polymer ?
#
loop_
_entity_poly.entity_id
_entity_poly.type
_entity_poly.pdbx_seq_one_letter_code
_entity_poly.pdbx_strand_id
1 'polypeptide(L)'
;VCMILSDQLIVDNGDFVVEHLDASTENRHSVDSFASGNNAQGLELYLKNFALNDELLNESRTYLVKDSLSKALACYFSLRTCLVPIALTKSLFTTVSAVELANFAVNENYRKKQRAIKKIGAYVFLEFILPIVKHIANLVGARWLCVYALPDEKLIRYYESLGFARL
;
A
#
# COMPACT_ATOMS: atom_id res chain seq x y z
N VAL A 1 10.84 17.87 -20.33
CA VAL A 1 10.79 16.62 -21.12
C VAL A 1 10.59 15.49 -20.14
N CYS A 2 9.46 14.78 -20.22
CA CYS A 2 9.14 13.65 -19.36
C CYS A 2 9.32 12.34 -20.14
N MET A 3 9.92 11.34 -19.49
CA MET A 3 10.01 9.98 -20.00
C MET A 3 9.04 9.10 -19.21
N ILE A 4 8.26 8.28 -19.89
CA ILE A 4 7.41 7.29 -19.27
C ILE A 4 8.27 6.06 -18.95
N LEU A 5 8.35 5.69 -17.68
CA LEU A 5 9.05 4.50 -17.20
C LEU A 5 8.02 3.40 -16.97
N SER A 6 8.20 2.25 -17.61
CA SER A 6 7.32 1.10 -17.45
C SER A 6 8.15 -0.17 -17.23
N ASP A 7 8.45 -0.49 -15.96
CA ASP A 7 8.87 -1.82 -15.57
C ASP A 7 8.06 -2.28 -14.37
N GLN A 8 7.42 -3.44 -14.50
CA GLN A 8 6.62 -4.02 -13.43
C GLN A 8 7.54 -4.69 -12.40
N LEU A 9 7.46 -4.26 -11.15
CA LEU A 9 8.13 -4.95 -10.05
C LEU A 9 7.29 -6.16 -9.65
N ILE A 10 7.86 -7.36 -9.77
CA ILE A 10 7.27 -8.60 -9.25
C ILE A 10 8.15 -9.08 -8.10
N VAL A 11 7.58 -9.26 -6.91
CA VAL A 11 8.25 -9.83 -5.74
C VAL A 11 7.53 -11.12 -5.35
N ASP A 12 8.27 -12.23 -5.29
CA ASP A 12 7.75 -13.54 -4.90
C ASP A 12 8.58 -14.07 -3.72
N ASN A 13 7.94 -14.42 -2.61
CA ASN A 13 8.59 -15.02 -1.46
C ASN A 13 8.18 -16.49 -1.22
N GLY A 14 7.50 -17.10 -2.19
CA GLY A 14 6.99 -18.46 -2.12
C GLY A 14 5.57 -18.56 -1.56
N ASP A 15 5.19 -17.73 -0.58
CA ASP A 15 3.83 -17.70 -0.01
C ASP A 15 2.92 -16.73 -0.77
N PHE A 16 3.47 -15.58 -1.17
CA PHE A 16 2.76 -14.53 -1.89
C PHE A 16 3.58 -14.00 -3.08
N VAL A 17 2.85 -13.58 -4.09
CA VAL A 17 3.36 -12.81 -5.23
C VAL A 17 2.82 -11.39 -5.12
N VAL A 18 3.71 -10.40 -5.24
CA VAL A 18 3.35 -8.98 -5.28
C VAL A 18 3.62 -8.47 -6.68
N GLU A 19 2.62 -7.91 -7.30
CA GLU A 19 2.67 -7.36 -8.66
C GLU A 19 1.99 -6.00 -8.74
N HIS A 20 2.35 -5.19 -9.74
CA HIS A 20 1.65 -3.94 -10.01
C HIS A 20 0.24 -4.20 -10.54
N LEU A 21 -0.69 -3.34 -10.18
CA LEU A 21 -2.02 -3.29 -10.80
C LEU A 21 -1.87 -2.89 -12.26
N ASP A 22 -2.47 -3.66 -13.16
CA ASP A 22 -2.56 -3.37 -14.59
C ASP A 22 -3.99 -3.59 -15.12
N ALA A 23 -4.20 -3.30 -16.39
CA ALA A 23 -5.49 -3.46 -17.05
C ALA A 23 -5.79 -4.90 -17.52
N SER A 24 -4.99 -5.89 -17.14
CA SER A 24 -5.19 -7.29 -17.51
C SER A 24 -6.51 -7.84 -16.98
N THR A 25 -7.05 -8.84 -17.68
CA THR A 25 -8.29 -9.52 -17.25
C THR A 25 -8.11 -10.20 -15.89
N GLU A 26 -6.92 -10.73 -15.61
CA GLU A 26 -6.60 -11.39 -14.35
C GLU A 26 -6.65 -10.39 -13.17
N ASN A 27 -6.04 -9.21 -13.33
CA ASN A 27 -6.05 -8.18 -12.30
C ASN A 27 -7.46 -7.61 -12.09
N ARG A 28 -8.23 -7.39 -13.16
CA ARG A 28 -9.64 -6.97 -13.05
C ARG A 28 -10.45 -7.98 -12.23
N HIS A 29 -10.36 -9.26 -12.54
CA HIS A 29 -11.07 -10.30 -11.80
C HIS A 29 -10.65 -10.34 -10.32
N SER A 30 -9.36 -10.17 -10.03
CA SER A 30 -8.83 -10.11 -8.67
C SER A 30 -9.40 -8.90 -7.91
N VAL A 31 -9.42 -7.73 -8.54
CA VAL A 31 -9.97 -6.48 -7.98
C VAL A 31 -11.48 -6.59 -7.73
N ASP A 32 -12.24 -7.14 -8.69
CA ASP A 32 -13.69 -7.33 -8.54
C ASP A 32 -14.04 -8.24 -7.37
N SER A 33 -13.22 -9.26 -7.11
CA SER A 33 -13.39 -10.22 -6.01
C SER A 33 -13.01 -9.66 -4.63
N PHE A 34 -12.34 -8.48 -4.57
CA PHE A 34 -11.90 -7.88 -3.33
C PHE A 34 -13.08 -7.37 -2.49
N ALA A 35 -13.06 -7.66 -1.21
CA ALA A 35 -14.00 -7.15 -0.24
C ALA A 35 -13.27 -6.61 0.99
N SER A 36 -13.59 -5.40 1.40
CA SER A 36 -13.11 -4.82 2.64
C SER A 36 -14.08 -5.07 3.80
N GLY A 37 -13.62 -4.92 5.03
CA GLY A 37 -14.50 -4.90 6.20
C GLY A 37 -15.37 -3.63 6.22
N ASN A 38 -16.44 -3.67 7.03
CA ASN A 38 -17.45 -2.60 7.11
C ASN A 38 -16.88 -1.19 7.36
N ASN A 39 -15.72 -1.07 8.00
CA ASN A 39 -15.09 0.22 8.31
C ASN A 39 -14.06 0.65 7.24
N ALA A 40 -13.90 -0.09 6.16
CA ALA A 40 -12.89 0.13 5.13
C ALA A 40 -13.46 0.22 3.71
N GLN A 41 -14.76 0.48 3.57
CA GLN A 41 -15.46 0.57 2.27
C GLN A 41 -14.81 1.56 1.31
N GLY A 42 -14.27 2.68 1.82
CA GLY A 42 -13.54 3.65 1.01
C GLY A 42 -12.32 3.05 0.33
N LEU A 43 -11.61 2.12 0.98
CA LEU A 43 -10.45 1.43 0.39
C LEU A 43 -10.87 0.45 -0.71
N GLU A 44 -12.01 -0.23 -0.57
CA GLU A 44 -12.57 -1.07 -1.62
C GLU A 44 -13.00 -0.24 -2.83
N LEU A 45 -13.72 0.86 -2.61
CA LEU A 45 -14.14 1.78 -3.67
C LEU A 45 -12.94 2.36 -4.41
N TYR A 46 -11.88 2.75 -3.69
CA TYR A 46 -10.65 3.22 -4.30
C TYR A 46 -10.04 2.16 -5.23
N LEU A 47 -9.85 0.93 -4.75
CA LEU A 47 -9.25 -0.14 -5.54
C LEU A 47 -10.04 -0.41 -6.83
N LYS A 48 -11.38 -0.46 -6.73
CA LYS A 48 -12.25 -0.82 -7.86
C LYS A 48 -12.43 0.29 -8.89
N ASN A 49 -12.42 1.57 -8.46
CA ASN A 49 -12.82 2.66 -9.32
C ASN A 49 -11.72 3.66 -9.66
N PHE A 50 -10.67 3.77 -8.83
CA PHE A 50 -9.67 4.83 -8.97
C PHE A 50 -8.25 4.32 -9.15
N ALA A 51 -7.87 3.21 -8.50
CA ALA A 51 -6.50 2.75 -8.44
C ALA A 51 -5.85 2.53 -9.82
N LEU A 52 -6.58 1.97 -10.78
CA LEU A 52 -6.05 1.77 -12.13
C LEU A 52 -5.81 3.10 -12.86
N ASN A 53 -6.67 4.08 -12.66
CA ASN A 53 -6.47 5.40 -13.26
C ASN A 53 -5.24 6.10 -12.67
N ASP A 54 -5.09 6.07 -11.34
CA ASP A 54 -3.92 6.64 -10.66
C ASP A 54 -2.62 5.94 -11.08
N GLU A 55 -2.67 4.62 -11.31
CA GLU A 55 -1.55 3.85 -11.86
C GLU A 55 -1.16 4.31 -13.26
N LEU A 56 -2.14 4.49 -14.15
CA LEU A 56 -1.93 4.95 -15.53
C LEU A 56 -1.41 6.39 -15.61
N LEU A 57 -1.85 7.25 -14.68
CA LEU A 57 -1.41 8.65 -14.58
C LEU A 57 -0.08 8.81 -13.82
N ASN A 58 0.50 7.75 -13.28
CA ASN A 58 1.67 7.77 -12.40
C ASN A 58 1.48 8.62 -11.12
N GLU A 59 0.25 8.75 -10.64
CA GLU A 59 -0.06 9.46 -9.39
C GLU A 59 0.20 8.59 -8.16
N SER A 60 0.00 7.28 -8.30
CA SER A 60 0.38 6.27 -7.30
C SER A 60 0.75 4.94 -7.96
N ARG A 61 1.45 4.09 -7.21
CA ARG A 61 1.69 2.69 -7.58
C ARG A 61 0.88 1.77 -6.69
N THR A 62 -0.01 1.01 -7.30
CA THR A 62 -0.85 0.04 -6.59
C THR A 62 -0.31 -1.36 -6.78
N TYR A 63 -0.09 -2.05 -5.68
CA TYR A 63 0.44 -3.40 -5.61
C TYR A 63 -0.65 -4.36 -5.15
N LEU A 64 -0.82 -5.44 -5.89
CA LEU A 64 -1.68 -6.55 -5.55
C LEU A 64 -0.85 -7.65 -4.91
N VAL A 65 -1.23 -8.11 -3.72
CA VAL A 65 -0.59 -9.21 -3.01
C VAL A 65 -1.47 -10.44 -3.15
N LYS A 66 -1.03 -11.38 -3.96
CA LYS A 66 -1.76 -12.62 -4.29
C LYS A 66 -1.11 -13.81 -3.62
N ASP A 67 -1.94 -14.71 -3.12
CA ASP A 67 -1.50 -16.02 -2.62
C ASP A 67 -0.85 -16.83 -3.77
N SER A 68 0.34 -17.36 -3.57
CA SER A 68 1.13 -18.02 -4.62
C SER A 68 0.44 -19.27 -5.16
N LEU A 69 -0.32 -19.99 -4.33
CA LEU A 69 -0.97 -21.23 -4.72
C LEU A 69 -2.37 -20.99 -5.31
N SER A 70 -3.22 -20.28 -4.57
CA SER A 70 -4.62 -20.07 -4.96
C SER A 70 -4.82 -18.93 -5.94
N LYS A 71 -3.81 -18.07 -6.13
CA LYS A 71 -3.88 -16.82 -6.91
C LYS A 71 -4.92 -15.81 -6.38
N ALA A 72 -5.51 -16.08 -5.22
CA ALA A 72 -6.49 -15.20 -4.61
C ALA A 72 -5.83 -13.91 -4.10
N LEU A 73 -6.49 -12.78 -4.34
CA LEU A 73 -6.04 -11.48 -3.82
C LEU A 73 -6.17 -11.46 -2.30
N ALA A 74 -5.04 -11.41 -1.61
CA ALA A 74 -4.97 -11.40 -0.15
C ALA A 74 -5.07 -9.98 0.42
N CYS A 75 -4.38 -9.04 -0.19
CA CYS A 75 -4.45 -7.62 0.14
C CYS A 75 -3.94 -6.75 -1.01
N TYR A 76 -4.09 -5.45 -0.89
CA TYR A 76 -3.43 -4.48 -1.75
C TYR A 76 -2.88 -3.31 -0.95
N PHE A 77 -1.93 -2.60 -1.53
CA PHE A 77 -1.44 -1.32 -1.02
C PHE A 77 -1.06 -0.39 -2.16
N SER A 78 -1.14 0.92 -1.90
CA SER A 78 -0.73 1.94 -2.87
C SER A 78 0.32 2.85 -2.24
N LEU A 79 1.38 3.12 -3.00
CA LEU A 79 2.47 4.00 -2.62
C LEU A 79 2.49 5.23 -3.55
N ARG A 80 2.79 6.39 -3.00
CA ARG A 80 3.07 7.61 -3.76
C ARG A 80 4.14 8.44 -3.06
N THR A 81 4.75 9.37 -3.80
CA THR A 81 5.66 10.35 -3.21
C THR A 81 4.87 11.47 -2.55
N CYS A 82 5.39 12.00 -1.45
CA CYS A 82 4.82 13.16 -0.79
C CYS A 82 5.88 14.03 -0.11
N LEU A 83 5.48 15.23 0.31
CA LEU A 83 6.26 16.13 1.15
C LEU A 83 5.55 16.30 2.49
N VAL A 84 6.23 15.95 3.57
CA VAL A 84 5.70 16.11 4.92
C VAL A 84 6.19 17.42 5.50
N PRO A 85 5.29 18.40 5.82
CA PRO A 85 5.68 19.64 6.46
C PRO A 85 6.05 19.40 7.93
N ILE A 86 7.18 19.97 8.36
CA ILE A 86 7.63 19.94 9.74
C ILE A 86 7.70 21.37 10.25
N ALA A 87 7.07 21.62 11.38
CA ALA A 87 7.23 22.88 12.10
C ALA A 87 8.60 22.92 12.80
N LEU A 88 9.47 23.84 12.42
CA LEU A 88 10.75 24.07 13.10
C LEU A 88 10.60 25.06 14.27
N THR A 89 9.80 26.09 14.07
CA THR A 89 9.40 27.09 15.05
C THR A 89 7.96 27.53 14.78
N LYS A 90 7.39 28.42 15.61
CA LYS A 90 6.01 28.93 15.42
C LYS A 90 5.75 29.57 14.05
N SER A 91 6.79 29.96 13.30
CA SER A 91 6.67 30.67 12.02
C SER A 91 7.51 30.04 10.90
N LEU A 92 8.30 29.00 11.17
CA LEU A 92 9.17 28.36 10.19
C LEU A 92 8.78 26.91 9.98
N PHE A 93 8.57 26.55 8.72
CA PHE A 93 8.30 25.19 8.28
C PHE A 93 9.37 24.73 7.32
N THR A 94 9.68 23.47 7.36
CA THR A 94 10.43 22.78 6.32
C THR A 94 9.63 21.58 5.82
N THR A 95 9.99 21.06 4.66
CA THR A 95 9.36 19.85 4.14
C THR A 95 10.39 18.71 4.07
N VAL A 96 9.94 17.51 4.29
CA VAL A 96 10.74 16.30 4.19
C VAL A 96 10.16 15.40 3.13
N SER A 97 11.00 14.94 2.19
CA SER A 97 10.62 13.97 1.18
C SER A 97 10.25 12.65 1.82
N ALA A 98 9.12 12.10 1.46
CA ALA A 98 8.60 10.85 2.00
C ALA A 98 7.95 9.99 0.92
N VAL A 99 7.83 8.71 1.22
CA VAL A 99 6.89 7.80 0.54
C VAL A 99 5.65 7.70 1.41
N GLU A 100 4.49 7.88 0.82
CA GLU A 100 3.21 7.71 1.50
C GLU A 100 2.64 6.32 1.21
N LEU A 101 2.27 5.59 2.26
CA LEU A 101 1.37 4.46 2.18
C LEU A 101 -0.06 5.03 2.08
N ALA A 102 -0.50 5.32 0.86
CA ALA A 102 -1.75 6.02 0.60
C ALA A 102 -2.99 5.15 0.88
N ASN A 103 -2.91 3.87 0.51
CA ASN A 103 -3.96 2.89 0.76
C ASN A 103 -3.35 1.57 1.20
N PHE A 104 -4.01 0.88 2.13
CA PHE A 104 -3.64 -0.47 2.53
C PHE A 104 -4.86 -1.20 3.10
N ALA A 105 -5.24 -2.29 2.48
CA ALA A 105 -6.38 -3.08 2.93
C ALA A 105 -6.19 -4.58 2.70
N VAL A 106 -6.65 -5.37 3.67
CA VAL A 106 -6.69 -6.83 3.62
C VAL A 106 -8.05 -7.28 3.09
N ASN A 107 -8.04 -8.24 2.17
CA ASN A 107 -9.25 -8.85 1.63
C ASN A 107 -9.95 -9.69 2.70
N GLU A 108 -11.14 -9.28 3.08
CA GLU A 108 -11.93 -9.94 4.12
C GLU A 108 -12.32 -11.39 3.72
N ASN A 109 -12.60 -11.60 2.41
CA ASN A 109 -12.91 -12.93 1.89
C ASN A 109 -11.71 -13.87 1.99
N TYR A 110 -10.50 -13.38 1.70
CA TYR A 110 -9.27 -14.15 1.86
C TYR A 110 -9.01 -14.45 3.35
N ARG A 111 -9.11 -13.43 4.21
CA ARG A 111 -8.90 -13.57 5.66
C ARG A 111 -9.81 -14.60 6.32
N LYS A 112 -11.07 -14.68 5.87
CA LYS A 112 -12.03 -15.68 6.38
C LYS A 112 -11.71 -17.09 5.97
N LYS A 113 -11.17 -17.28 4.76
CA LYS A 113 -10.81 -18.61 4.20
C LYS A 113 -9.47 -19.11 4.72
N GLN A 114 -8.48 -18.25 4.80
CA GLN A 114 -7.10 -18.57 5.18
C GLN A 114 -6.80 -18.14 6.63
N ARG A 115 -7.14 -19.02 7.57
CA ARG A 115 -6.89 -18.77 9.01
C ARG A 115 -5.45 -19.00 9.46
N ALA A 116 -4.59 -19.55 8.60
CA ALA A 116 -3.23 -19.94 8.96
C ALA A 116 -2.33 -18.74 9.27
N ILE A 117 -2.46 -17.63 8.54
CA ILE A 117 -1.64 -16.45 8.75
C ILE A 117 -2.37 -15.46 9.68
N LYS A 118 -2.01 -15.54 10.96
CA LYS A 118 -2.45 -14.54 11.94
C LYS A 118 -1.79 -13.19 11.61
N LYS A 119 -2.57 -12.09 11.64
CA LYS A 119 -2.08 -10.72 11.40
C LYS A 119 -1.47 -10.51 10.00
N ILE A 120 -2.14 -11.02 8.96
CA ILE A 120 -1.70 -10.90 7.56
C ILE A 120 -1.30 -9.45 7.17
N GLY A 121 -2.00 -8.43 7.68
CA GLY A 121 -1.65 -7.03 7.42
C GLY A 121 -0.24 -6.69 7.91
N ALA A 122 0.13 -7.09 9.14
CA ALA A 122 1.47 -6.85 9.67
C ALA A 122 2.54 -7.66 8.91
N TYR A 123 2.22 -8.90 8.52
CA TYR A 123 3.10 -9.72 7.70
C TYR A 123 3.41 -9.03 6.36
N VAL A 124 2.38 -8.62 5.62
CA VAL A 124 2.54 -7.94 4.33
C VAL A 124 3.30 -6.61 4.48
N PHE A 125 3.05 -5.87 5.56
CA PHE A 125 3.78 -4.64 5.82
C PHE A 125 5.28 -4.89 6.00
N LEU A 126 5.66 -5.88 6.80
CA LEU A 126 7.07 -6.16 7.10
C LEU A 126 7.81 -6.83 5.94
N GLU A 127 7.15 -7.79 5.27
CA GLU A 127 7.79 -8.60 4.23
C GLU A 127 7.80 -7.93 2.84
N PHE A 128 6.85 -7.03 2.55
CA PHE A 128 6.73 -6.43 1.22
C PHE A 128 6.76 -4.90 1.25
N ILE A 129 5.86 -4.25 2.01
CA ILE A 129 5.75 -2.78 1.95
C ILE A 129 7.05 -2.13 2.41
N LEU A 130 7.55 -2.49 3.58
CA LEU A 130 8.75 -1.89 4.14
C LEU A 130 10.02 -2.12 3.31
N PRO A 131 10.31 -3.33 2.78
CA PRO A 131 11.41 -3.54 1.84
C PRO A 131 11.30 -2.73 0.54
N ILE A 132 10.11 -2.69 -0.08
CA ILE A 132 9.86 -1.89 -1.29
C ILE A 132 10.12 -0.40 -1.01
N VAL A 133 9.57 0.13 0.09
CA VAL A 133 9.76 1.54 0.47
C VAL A 133 11.23 1.85 0.76
N LYS A 134 11.96 0.97 1.44
CA LYS A 134 13.40 1.13 1.66
C LYS A 134 14.18 1.17 0.33
N HIS A 135 13.81 0.31 -0.61
CA HIS A 135 14.43 0.30 -1.93
C HIS A 135 14.15 1.63 -2.67
N ILE A 136 12.90 2.09 -2.71
CA ILE A 136 12.52 3.38 -3.29
C ILE A 136 13.29 4.52 -2.62
N ALA A 137 13.32 4.55 -1.29
CA ALA A 137 14.00 5.58 -0.51
C ALA A 137 15.49 5.69 -0.86
N ASN A 138 16.16 4.55 -1.07
CA ASN A 138 17.56 4.51 -1.49
C ASN A 138 17.77 5.02 -2.92
N LEU A 139 16.80 4.80 -3.83
CA LEU A 139 16.90 5.24 -5.21
C LEU A 139 16.60 6.73 -5.40
N VAL A 140 15.63 7.28 -4.67
CA VAL A 140 15.11 8.64 -4.90
C VAL A 140 15.33 9.60 -3.73
N GLY A 141 15.93 9.15 -2.64
CA GLY A 141 16.25 10.02 -1.50
C GLY A 141 15.04 10.39 -0.64
N ALA A 142 14.04 9.52 -0.50
CA ALA A 142 12.96 9.71 0.45
C ALA A 142 13.43 9.39 1.89
N ARG A 143 13.12 10.27 2.83
CA ARG A 143 13.59 10.15 4.22
C ARG A 143 12.62 9.38 5.12
N TRP A 144 11.31 9.51 4.86
CA TRP A 144 10.26 8.93 5.70
C TRP A 144 9.29 8.06 4.91
N LEU A 145 8.70 7.10 5.59
CA LEU A 145 7.44 6.47 5.22
C LEU A 145 6.35 7.09 6.08
N CYS A 146 5.31 7.63 5.47
CA CYS A 146 4.19 8.20 6.19
C CYS A 146 2.86 7.53 5.81
N VAL A 147 1.88 7.65 6.70
CA VAL A 147 0.49 7.24 6.49
C VAL A 147 -0.43 8.30 7.08
N TYR A 148 -1.45 8.69 6.34
CA TYR A 148 -2.52 9.54 6.84
C TYR A 148 -3.66 8.66 7.35
N ALA A 149 -3.54 8.22 8.60
CA ALA A 149 -4.54 7.38 9.24
C ALA A 149 -5.80 8.20 9.58
N LEU A 150 -6.97 7.59 9.38
CA LEU A 150 -8.21 8.14 9.94
C LEU A 150 -8.09 8.27 11.47
N PRO A 151 -8.82 9.20 12.11
CA PRO A 151 -8.77 9.43 13.54
C PRO A 151 -9.50 8.30 14.33
N ASP A 152 -9.03 7.08 14.16
CA ASP A 152 -9.46 5.87 14.86
C ASP A 152 -8.29 5.37 15.72
N GLU A 153 -8.47 5.37 17.04
CA GLU A 153 -7.42 4.97 17.99
C GLU A 153 -6.94 3.52 17.77
N LYS A 154 -7.80 2.61 17.30
CA LYS A 154 -7.38 1.22 16.99
C LYS A 154 -6.46 1.19 15.78
N LEU A 155 -6.79 1.96 14.76
CA LEU A 155 -5.98 2.08 13.55
C LEU A 155 -4.65 2.76 13.85
N ILE A 156 -4.66 3.82 14.65
CA ILE A 156 -3.44 4.52 15.05
C ILE A 156 -2.51 3.58 15.84
N ARG A 157 -3.03 2.87 16.86
CA ARG A 157 -2.25 1.88 17.62
C ARG A 157 -1.71 0.74 16.75
N TYR A 158 -2.46 0.36 15.73
CA TYR A 158 -1.97 -0.62 14.75
C TYR A 158 -0.72 -0.12 14.04
N TYR A 159 -0.74 1.11 13.50
CA TYR A 159 0.44 1.69 12.85
C TYR A 159 1.58 1.95 13.83
N GLU A 160 1.31 2.40 15.05
CA GLU A 160 2.32 2.52 16.11
C GLU A 160 3.00 1.17 16.39
N SER A 161 2.24 0.07 16.41
CA SER A 161 2.80 -1.28 16.57
C SER A 161 3.69 -1.74 15.42
N LEU A 162 3.57 -1.09 14.25
CA LEU A 162 4.43 -1.32 13.08
C LEU A 162 5.65 -0.38 13.05
N GLY A 163 5.80 0.50 14.04
CA GLY A 163 6.94 1.41 14.17
C GLY A 163 6.70 2.84 13.69
N PHE A 164 5.46 3.21 13.34
CA PHE A 164 5.13 4.62 13.05
C PHE A 164 5.07 5.44 14.33
N ALA A 165 5.46 6.72 14.23
CA ALA A 165 5.30 7.72 15.27
C ALA A 165 4.29 8.78 14.83
N ARG A 166 3.54 9.34 15.78
CA ARG A 166 2.67 10.49 15.51
C ARG A 166 3.52 11.73 15.26
N LEU A 167 3.14 12.53 14.29
CA LEU A 167 3.72 13.84 13.99
C LEU A 167 2.89 14.95 14.63
#